data_0e4e271005171841b9658e96bddded30
#
_entry.id   0e4e271005171841b9658e96bddded30
#
_cell.length_a   1.000
_cell.length_b   1.000
_cell.length_c   1.000
_cell.angle_alpha   90.00
_cell.angle_beta   90.00
_cell.angle_gamma   90.00
#
_symmetry.space_group_name_H-M   'P 1'
#
loop_
_entity.id
_entity.type
_entity.pdbx_description
1 polymer ?
#
loop_
_entity_poly.entity_id
_entity_poly.type
_entity_poly.pdbx_seq_one_letter_code
_entity_poly.pdbx_strand_id
1 'polypeptide(L)'
;MKYINWLIGSLLTLAFLSCMDDKGSYDYTKLDEPVWKLREGSNTIWVECRAGEMAKFKSTPFFTWQGDSAARAAGVRYEWKVNGVVLSEEADFEIETEKLMNLIKLSEYPKTGVNGTFGIIEKETGIAYMVRAFVQISPTNTHGDWIVLSEKGGNSKLSYIKSSRNQETSKMDFKLSDDIYFNTYGADIPGKPLSMGMGNNLTNIGVLGAVSVMTDQVAYEFNCESMLKV
;
A
#
# COMPACT_ATOMS: atom_id res chain seq x y z
N MET A 1 51.28 52.27 -25.75
CA MET A 1 50.41 51.07 -25.96
C MET A 1 51.06 49.71 -25.56
N LYS A 2 52.36 49.54 -25.46
CA LYS A 2 52.98 48.27 -25.07
C LYS A 2 52.73 47.85 -23.58
N TYR A 3 52.56 48.79 -22.67
CA TYR A 3 52.40 48.51 -21.25
C TYR A 3 50.98 48.13 -20.86
N ILE A 4 49.97 48.54 -21.62
CA ILE A 4 48.58 48.20 -21.35
C ILE A 4 48.31 46.70 -21.59
N ASN A 5 48.91 46.12 -22.60
CA ASN A 5 48.77 44.69 -22.89
C ASN A 5 49.42 43.81 -21.80
N TRP A 6 50.47 44.27 -21.21
CA TRP A 6 51.17 43.61 -20.09
C TRP A 6 50.32 43.63 -18.81
N LEU A 7 49.70 44.76 -18.55
CA LEU A 7 48.78 44.95 -17.39
C LEU A 7 47.51 44.07 -17.49
N ILE A 8 46.92 43.97 -18.69
CA ILE A 8 45.77 43.13 -18.98
C ILE A 8 46.15 41.64 -18.86
N GLY A 9 47.31 41.23 -19.37
CA GLY A 9 47.83 39.87 -19.27
C GLY A 9 48.05 39.43 -17.82
N SER A 10 48.62 40.31 -17.00
CA SER A 10 48.84 40.07 -15.56
C SER A 10 47.54 40.01 -14.74
N LEU A 11 46.54 40.80 -15.09
CA LEU A 11 45.22 40.79 -14.43
C LEU A 11 44.45 39.52 -14.76
N LEU A 12 44.56 39.02 -16.01
CA LEU A 12 43.91 37.78 -16.41
C LEU A 12 44.54 36.55 -15.72
N THR A 13 45.86 36.51 -15.55
CA THR A 13 46.50 35.40 -14.85
C THR A 13 46.18 35.36 -13.34
N LEU A 14 45.97 36.50 -12.68
CA LEU A 14 45.51 36.55 -11.31
C LEU A 14 44.04 36.06 -11.14
N ALA A 15 43.20 36.30 -12.14
CA ALA A 15 41.81 35.80 -12.10
C ALA A 15 41.69 34.27 -12.20
N PHE A 16 42.63 33.62 -12.91
CA PHE A 16 42.65 32.14 -12.99
C PHE A 16 43.23 31.46 -11.76
N LEU A 17 44.04 32.14 -10.95
CA LEU A 17 44.59 31.57 -9.73
C LEU A 17 43.63 31.65 -8.53
N SER A 18 42.61 32.50 -8.60
CA SER A 18 41.60 32.65 -7.53
C SER A 18 40.58 31.52 -7.46
N CYS A 19 40.48 30.65 -8.47
CA CYS A 19 39.52 29.55 -8.49
C CYS A 19 40.07 28.17 -8.10
N MET A 20 41.33 28.05 -7.68
CA MET A 20 41.98 26.74 -7.51
C MET A 20 42.20 26.30 -6.07
N ASP A 21 41.76 27.03 -5.05
CA ASP A 21 42.02 26.63 -3.66
C ASP A 21 40.78 26.69 -2.76
N ASP A 22 39.61 26.41 -3.31
CA ASP A 22 38.52 25.94 -2.46
C ASP A 22 38.74 24.43 -2.17
N LYS A 23 39.78 24.13 -1.43
CA LYS A 23 39.84 22.93 -0.61
C LYS A 23 38.89 23.14 0.55
N GLY A 24 37.58 23.20 0.20
CA GLY A 24 36.54 23.13 1.21
C GLY A 24 36.82 21.93 2.08
N SER A 25 37.31 22.15 3.27
CA SER A 25 37.23 21.16 4.34
C SER A 25 35.76 21.06 4.71
N TYR A 26 34.98 20.52 3.77
CA TYR A 26 33.66 20.04 4.11
C TYR A 26 33.89 18.82 5.00
N ASP A 27 33.76 19.04 6.31
CA ASP A 27 33.56 17.95 7.24
C ASP A 27 32.24 17.27 6.84
N TYR A 28 32.36 16.34 5.89
CA TYR A 28 31.24 15.50 5.51
C TYR A 28 30.91 14.61 6.72
N THR A 29 30.08 15.12 7.59
CA THR A 29 29.48 14.28 8.61
C THR A 29 28.80 13.16 7.89
N LYS A 30 29.31 11.95 8.04
CA LYS A 30 28.71 10.77 7.42
C LYS A 30 27.27 10.67 7.90
N LEU A 31 26.31 10.92 7.01
CA LEU A 31 24.91 10.78 7.32
C LEU A 31 24.66 9.30 7.62
N ASP A 32 24.15 9.03 8.81
CA ASP A 32 23.72 7.68 9.17
C ASP A 32 22.34 7.42 8.54
N GLU A 33 22.35 7.03 7.29
CA GLU A 33 21.13 6.74 6.53
C GLU A 33 20.45 5.49 7.04
N PRO A 34 19.10 5.42 6.99
CA PRO A 34 18.39 4.18 7.24
C PRO A 34 18.71 3.15 6.15
N VAL A 35 18.95 1.91 6.54
CA VAL A 35 19.14 0.80 5.61
C VAL A 35 17.79 0.21 5.29
N TRP A 36 17.35 0.38 4.04
CA TRP A 36 16.08 -0.15 3.59
C TRP A 36 16.15 -1.66 3.35
N LYS A 37 15.17 -2.40 3.88
CA LYS A 37 14.99 -3.85 3.74
C LYS A 37 13.79 -4.17 2.84
N LEU A 38 13.72 -3.52 1.71
CA LEU A 38 12.66 -3.77 0.73
C LEU A 38 13.00 -5.03 -0.08
N ARG A 39 11.98 -5.59 -0.73
CA ARG A 39 12.16 -6.72 -1.63
C ARG A 39 13.19 -6.37 -2.71
N GLU A 40 14.06 -7.30 -3.07
CA GLU A 40 15.06 -7.13 -4.13
C GLU A 40 14.43 -6.60 -5.43
N GLY A 41 15.01 -5.53 -5.97
CA GLY A 41 14.49 -4.84 -7.15
C GLY A 41 13.25 -3.96 -6.92
N SER A 42 12.77 -3.82 -5.68
CA SER A 42 11.65 -2.94 -5.32
C SER A 42 12.11 -1.80 -4.42
N ASN A 43 11.59 -0.61 -4.66
CA ASN A 43 11.72 0.56 -3.78
C ASN A 43 10.36 0.99 -3.20
N THR A 44 9.44 0.05 -3.02
CA THR A 44 8.04 0.33 -2.69
C THR A 44 7.55 -0.50 -1.52
N ILE A 45 6.96 0.16 -0.53
CA ILE A 45 6.17 -0.48 0.53
C ILE A 45 4.74 -0.68 0.00
N TRP A 46 4.26 -1.90 0.06
CA TRP A 46 2.90 -2.26 -0.33
C TRP A 46 1.99 -2.31 0.88
N VAL A 47 0.86 -1.60 0.79
CA VAL A 47 -0.19 -1.58 1.82
C VAL A 47 -1.48 -2.09 1.18
N GLU A 48 -2.02 -3.18 1.70
CA GLU A 48 -3.30 -3.73 1.26
C GLU A 48 -4.39 -3.33 2.25
N CYS A 49 -5.45 -2.73 1.75
CA CYS A 49 -6.60 -2.27 2.51
C CYS A 49 -7.87 -2.89 1.93
N ARG A 50 -8.79 -3.30 2.77
CA ARG A 50 -10.09 -3.84 2.34
C ARG A 50 -11.22 -3.15 3.08
N ALA A 51 -12.33 -2.94 2.39
CA ALA A 51 -13.54 -2.39 3.00
C ALA A 51 -13.94 -3.17 4.25
N GLY A 52 -14.37 -2.45 5.29
CA GLY A 52 -14.73 -3.03 6.58
C GLY A 52 -13.55 -3.55 7.41
N GLU A 53 -12.30 -3.31 7.00
CA GLU A 53 -11.10 -3.71 7.74
C GLU A 53 -10.23 -2.52 8.12
N MET A 54 -9.34 -2.75 9.09
CA MET A 54 -8.28 -1.80 9.41
C MET A 54 -7.16 -1.87 8.38
N ALA A 55 -6.87 -0.78 7.72
CA ALA A 55 -5.67 -0.61 6.90
C ALA A 55 -4.47 -0.48 7.83
N LYS A 56 -3.45 -1.32 7.63
CA LYS A 56 -2.26 -1.39 8.47
C LYS A 56 -1.05 -0.84 7.73
N PHE A 57 -0.61 0.33 8.15
CA PHE A 57 0.60 0.96 7.64
C PHE A 57 1.76 0.57 8.55
N LYS A 58 2.64 -0.29 8.04
CA LYS A 58 3.80 -0.81 8.74
C LYS A 58 5.06 -0.42 7.99
N SER A 59 5.96 0.31 8.63
CA SER A 59 7.26 0.67 8.06
C SER A 59 8.43 0.04 8.81
N THR A 60 8.27 -0.24 10.08
CA THR A 60 9.33 -0.76 10.95
C THR A 60 9.99 -2.05 10.44
N PRO A 61 9.31 -2.99 9.73
CA PRO A 61 9.96 -4.16 9.13
C PRO A 61 10.84 -3.82 7.92
N PHE A 62 10.68 -2.65 7.32
CA PHE A 62 11.28 -2.31 6.02
C PHE A 62 12.53 -1.46 6.11
N PHE A 63 12.98 -1.10 7.31
CA PHE A 63 14.26 -0.39 7.49
C PHE A 63 14.95 -0.76 8.81
N THR A 64 16.24 -0.47 8.88
CA THR A 64 17.02 -0.54 10.11
C THR A 64 17.99 0.64 10.17
N TRP A 65 18.37 1.02 11.37
CA TRP A 65 19.43 1.98 11.58
C TRP A 65 20.81 1.30 11.65
N GLN A 66 21.85 2.01 11.21
CA GLN A 66 23.22 1.67 11.54
C GLN A 66 23.53 2.29 12.91
N GLY A 67 24.04 1.51 13.86
CA GLY A 67 24.37 2.00 15.20
C GLY A 67 23.21 2.00 16.20
N ASP A 68 23.17 3.02 17.09
CA ASP A 68 22.15 3.13 18.14
C ASP A 68 20.77 3.51 17.56
N SER A 69 19.93 2.49 17.39
CA SER A 69 18.59 2.66 16.83
C SER A 69 17.64 3.50 17.71
N ALA A 70 17.83 3.49 19.03
CA ALA A 70 16.97 4.24 19.95
C ALA A 70 17.26 5.74 19.88
N ALA A 71 18.54 6.12 19.89
CA ALA A 71 18.96 7.51 19.73
C ALA A 71 18.53 8.07 18.38
N ARG A 72 18.65 7.28 17.31
CA ARG A 72 18.21 7.65 15.97
C ARG A 72 16.71 7.84 15.88
N ALA A 73 15.92 6.93 16.41
CA ALA A 73 14.46 7.04 16.42
C ALA A 73 13.97 8.31 17.13
N ALA A 74 14.65 8.75 18.18
CA ALA A 74 14.32 9.99 18.89
C ALA A 74 14.60 11.25 18.04
N GLY A 75 15.61 11.21 17.18
CA GLY A 75 16.05 12.31 16.32
C GLY A 75 15.26 12.52 15.04
N VAL A 76 14.33 11.62 14.72
CA VAL A 76 13.54 11.69 13.49
C VAL A 76 12.04 11.83 13.77
N ARG A 77 11.29 12.23 12.75
CA ARG A 77 9.85 12.06 12.62
C ARG A 77 9.56 11.20 11.40
N TYR A 78 8.45 10.51 11.40
CA TYR A 78 8.00 9.74 10.25
C TYR A 78 6.91 10.51 9.53
N GLU A 79 6.64 10.16 8.28
CA GLU A 79 5.56 10.74 7.51
C GLU A 79 5.02 9.72 6.50
N TRP A 80 3.77 9.32 6.69
CA TRP A 80 3.00 8.61 5.67
C TRP A 80 2.16 9.59 4.89
N LYS A 81 2.38 9.65 3.59
CA LYS A 81 1.63 10.52 2.68
C LYS A 81 1.03 9.69 1.56
N VAL A 82 -0.29 9.79 1.37
CA VAL A 82 -1.02 9.04 0.33
C VAL A 82 -1.92 10.02 -0.42
N ASN A 83 -1.91 9.95 -1.74
CA ASN A 83 -2.64 10.88 -2.62
C ASN A 83 -2.41 12.36 -2.26
N GLY A 84 -1.20 12.71 -1.85
CA GLY A 84 -0.86 14.07 -1.44
C GLY A 84 -1.28 14.48 -0.02
N VAL A 85 -1.99 13.60 0.72
CA VAL A 85 -2.47 13.85 2.09
C VAL A 85 -1.56 13.16 3.09
N VAL A 86 -1.09 13.89 4.11
CA VAL A 86 -0.36 13.31 5.25
C VAL A 86 -1.36 12.59 6.14
N LEU A 87 -1.15 11.29 6.36
CA LEU A 87 -2.04 10.43 7.14
C LEU A 87 -1.58 10.29 8.59
N SER A 88 -0.26 10.18 8.81
CA SER A 88 0.33 9.95 10.12
C SER A 88 1.79 10.37 10.14
N GLU A 89 2.26 10.77 11.33
CA GLU A 89 3.68 11.01 11.65
C GLU A 89 4.29 9.88 12.49
N GLU A 90 3.60 8.76 12.60
CA GLU A 90 4.08 7.54 13.27
C GLU A 90 4.68 6.56 12.25
N ALA A 91 5.67 5.78 12.70
CA ALA A 91 6.28 4.75 11.85
C ALA A 91 5.26 3.69 11.41
N ASP A 92 4.47 3.23 12.38
CA ASP A 92 3.42 2.24 12.18
C ASP A 92 2.10 2.79 12.72
N PHE A 93 1.01 2.66 11.95
CA PHE A 93 -0.33 3.03 12.41
C PHE A 93 -1.40 2.21 11.70
N GLU A 94 -2.61 2.25 12.24
CA GLU A 94 -3.79 1.59 11.67
C GLU A 94 -4.93 2.60 11.54
N ILE A 95 -5.72 2.46 10.48
CA ILE A 95 -6.87 3.32 10.20
C ILE A 95 -7.97 2.50 9.52
N GLU A 96 -9.23 2.78 9.81
CA GLU A 96 -10.36 2.18 9.07
C GLU A 96 -10.27 2.52 7.60
N THR A 97 -10.48 1.53 6.73
CA THR A 97 -10.34 1.72 5.26
C THR A 97 -11.26 2.81 4.73
N GLU A 98 -12.50 2.89 5.22
CA GLU A 98 -13.47 3.93 4.82
C GLU A 98 -13.01 5.32 5.26
N LYS A 99 -12.44 5.42 6.46
CA LYS A 99 -11.88 6.68 6.95
C LYS A 99 -10.65 7.10 6.13
N LEU A 100 -9.80 6.14 5.76
CA LEU A 100 -8.68 6.38 4.86
C LEU A 100 -9.17 6.94 3.52
N MET A 101 -10.17 6.28 2.88
CA MET A 101 -10.72 6.72 1.61
C MET A 101 -11.26 8.16 1.69
N ASN A 102 -11.99 8.49 2.75
CA ASN A 102 -12.50 9.83 2.98
C ASN A 102 -11.37 10.87 3.13
N LEU A 103 -10.32 10.55 3.89
CA LEU A 103 -9.17 11.46 4.08
C LEU A 103 -8.43 11.73 2.76
N ILE A 104 -8.21 10.71 1.95
CA ILE A 104 -7.55 10.86 0.64
C ILE A 104 -8.50 11.23 -0.49
N LYS A 105 -9.76 11.57 -0.16
CA LYS A 105 -10.79 12.08 -1.07
C LYS A 105 -11.13 11.12 -2.22
N LEU A 106 -11.24 9.84 -1.92
CA LEU A 106 -11.77 8.84 -2.84
C LEU A 106 -13.27 8.65 -2.60
N SER A 107 -14.06 8.79 -3.65
CA SER A 107 -15.50 8.54 -3.64
C SER A 107 -15.89 7.11 -4.04
N GLU A 108 -14.95 6.38 -4.64
CA GLU A 108 -15.12 5.00 -5.09
C GLU A 108 -13.81 4.22 -4.91
N TYR A 109 -13.89 2.90 -4.95
CA TYR A 109 -12.71 2.04 -4.88
C TYR A 109 -11.85 2.22 -6.13
N PRO A 110 -10.54 2.54 -5.98
CA PRO A 110 -9.69 2.78 -7.12
C PRO A 110 -9.42 1.46 -7.87
N LYS A 111 -9.54 1.49 -9.21
CA LYS A 111 -9.22 0.32 -10.07
C LYS A 111 -7.75 -0.08 -9.99
N THR A 112 -6.89 0.87 -9.72
CA THR A 112 -5.47 0.69 -9.47
C THR A 112 -5.14 1.23 -8.09
N GLY A 113 -4.07 0.75 -7.47
CA GLY A 113 -3.67 1.27 -6.17
C GLY A 113 -3.32 2.75 -6.20
N VAL A 114 -3.29 3.37 -5.04
CA VAL A 114 -3.03 4.79 -4.83
C VAL A 114 -1.55 4.98 -4.49
N ASN A 115 -0.90 5.94 -5.14
CA ASN A 115 0.49 6.26 -4.86
C ASN A 115 0.63 7.05 -3.56
N GLY A 116 1.68 6.73 -2.83
CA GLY A 116 2.06 7.41 -1.61
C GLY A 116 3.57 7.38 -1.41
N THR A 117 3.99 7.88 -0.27
CA THR A 117 5.37 7.85 0.21
C THR A 117 5.39 7.60 1.70
N PHE A 118 6.44 6.92 2.14
CA PHE A 118 6.84 6.90 3.53
C PHE A 118 8.18 7.63 3.66
N GLY A 119 8.27 8.55 4.60
CA GLY A 119 9.44 9.38 4.86
C GLY A 119 9.95 9.22 6.28
N ILE A 120 11.27 9.19 6.43
CA ILE A 120 11.98 9.33 7.68
C ILE A 120 12.68 10.69 7.60
N ILE A 121 12.32 11.63 8.46
CA ILE A 121 12.76 13.03 8.37
C ILE A 121 13.52 13.38 9.62
N GLU A 122 14.77 13.78 9.47
CA GLU A 122 15.58 14.25 10.59
C GLU A 122 15.03 15.58 11.12
N LYS A 123 14.78 15.64 12.43
CA LYS A 123 14.17 16.83 13.06
C LYS A 123 15.10 18.05 13.04
N GLU A 124 16.38 17.82 13.13
CA GLU A 124 17.39 18.88 13.27
C GLU A 124 17.78 19.46 11.90
N THR A 125 17.99 18.61 10.91
CA THR A 125 18.48 19.02 9.58
C THR A 125 17.39 19.16 8.55
N GLY A 126 16.22 18.51 8.77
CA GLY A 126 15.15 18.42 7.79
C GLY A 126 15.44 17.44 6.63
N ILE A 127 16.56 16.71 6.69
CA ILE A 127 16.88 15.71 5.66
C ILE A 127 15.84 14.61 5.67
N ALA A 128 15.31 14.27 4.50
CA ALA A 128 14.25 13.28 4.34
C ALA A 128 14.75 12.08 3.53
N TYR A 129 14.62 10.89 4.10
CA TYR A 129 14.84 9.62 3.43
C TYR A 129 13.50 9.05 3.03
N MET A 130 13.23 9.02 1.73
CA MET A 130 11.89 8.71 1.20
C MET A 130 11.88 7.38 0.45
N VAL A 131 10.81 6.62 0.65
CA VAL A 131 10.50 5.43 -0.13
C VAL A 131 9.07 5.53 -0.67
N ARG A 132 8.82 4.92 -1.81
CA ARG A 132 7.47 4.87 -2.36
C ARG A 132 6.57 3.99 -1.51
N ALA A 133 5.31 4.38 -1.39
CA ALA A 133 4.25 3.53 -0.87
C ALA A 133 3.21 3.32 -1.99
N PHE A 134 2.65 2.13 -2.04
CA PHE A 134 1.57 1.80 -2.95
C PHE A 134 0.44 1.18 -2.15
N VAL A 135 -0.69 1.86 -2.11
CA VAL A 135 -1.84 1.49 -1.29
C VAL A 135 -2.90 0.88 -2.19
N GLN A 136 -3.08 -0.42 -2.11
CA GLN A 136 -4.13 -1.14 -2.81
C GLN A 136 -5.38 -1.13 -1.94
N ILE A 137 -6.44 -0.43 -2.39
CA ILE A 137 -7.71 -0.38 -1.69
C ILE A 137 -8.73 -1.18 -2.49
N SER A 138 -9.34 -2.14 -1.83
CA SER A 138 -10.26 -3.09 -2.48
C SER A 138 -11.57 -3.17 -1.73
N PRO A 139 -12.69 -3.40 -2.42
CA PRO A 139 -13.95 -3.73 -1.76
C PRO A 139 -13.83 -5.03 -0.94
N THR A 140 -14.82 -5.32 -0.12
CA THR A 140 -14.79 -6.41 0.86
C THR A 140 -14.50 -7.77 0.25
N ASN A 141 -14.99 -8.01 -0.97
CA ASN A 141 -14.83 -9.25 -1.71
C ASN A 141 -14.08 -8.98 -3.02
N THR A 142 -12.81 -9.36 -3.10
CA THR A 142 -11.93 -9.08 -4.25
C THR A 142 -11.47 -10.35 -4.95
N HIS A 143 -11.01 -10.17 -6.19
CA HIS A 143 -10.38 -11.23 -6.97
C HIS A 143 -9.20 -11.86 -6.21
N GLY A 144 -9.16 -13.20 -6.20
CA GLY A 144 -8.10 -13.97 -5.54
C GLY A 144 -8.53 -14.66 -4.26
N ASP A 145 -9.72 -14.37 -3.76
CA ASP A 145 -10.33 -15.09 -2.66
C ASP A 145 -11.13 -16.29 -3.17
N TRP A 146 -11.45 -17.23 -2.31
CA TRP A 146 -12.20 -18.43 -2.68
C TRP A 146 -13.61 -18.40 -2.12
N ILE A 147 -14.57 -18.75 -2.98
CA ILE A 147 -15.94 -18.98 -2.60
C ILE A 147 -16.15 -20.51 -2.60
N VAL A 148 -16.77 -21.00 -1.56
CA VAL A 148 -17.02 -22.43 -1.36
C VAL A 148 -18.51 -22.67 -1.23
N LEU A 149 -19.05 -23.44 -2.14
CA LEU A 149 -20.42 -23.94 -2.08
C LEU A 149 -20.39 -25.35 -1.51
N SER A 150 -21.10 -25.60 -0.41
CA SER A 150 -21.13 -26.88 0.28
C SER A 150 -22.53 -27.29 0.71
N GLU A 151 -22.75 -28.56 0.99
CA GLU A 151 -24.01 -29.07 1.52
C GLU A 151 -24.06 -28.96 3.05
N LYS A 152 -25.25 -28.58 3.57
CA LYS A 152 -25.55 -28.54 4.99
C LYS A 152 -27.01 -28.97 5.22
N GLY A 153 -27.21 -30.20 5.70
CA GLY A 153 -28.51 -30.69 6.08
C GLY A 153 -29.54 -30.73 4.94
N GLY A 154 -29.13 -31.02 3.71
CA GLY A 154 -29.98 -31.03 2.53
C GLY A 154 -30.16 -29.66 1.85
N ASN A 155 -29.60 -28.61 2.40
CA ASN A 155 -29.54 -27.28 1.84
C ASN A 155 -28.09 -26.93 1.42
N SER A 156 -27.91 -25.83 0.73
CA SER A 156 -26.61 -25.31 0.33
C SER A 156 -26.16 -24.20 1.24
N LYS A 157 -24.87 -24.19 1.49
CA LYS A 157 -24.17 -23.22 2.29
C LYS A 157 -23.09 -22.55 1.44
N LEU A 158 -23.04 -21.23 1.48
CA LEU A 158 -22.05 -20.44 0.78
C LEU A 158 -21.06 -19.84 1.79
N SER A 159 -19.80 -20.18 1.66
CA SER A 159 -18.73 -19.69 2.51
C SER A 159 -17.66 -18.99 1.67
N TYR A 160 -16.88 -18.13 2.32
CA TYR A 160 -15.90 -17.29 1.67
C TYR A 160 -14.57 -17.39 2.40
N ILE A 161 -13.50 -17.67 1.68
CA ILE A 161 -12.15 -17.71 2.21
C ILE A 161 -11.39 -16.49 1.71
N LYS A 162 -11.12 -15.58 2.62
CA LYS A 162 -10.37 -14.37 2.38
C LYS A 162 -8.89 -14.66 2.48
N SER A 163 -8.13 -14.27 1.48
CA SER A 163 -6.68 -14.34 1.51
C SER A 163 -6.08 -12.95 1.75
N SER A 164 -5.08 -12.88 2.59
CA SER A 164 -4.30 -11.66 2.80
C SER A 164 -2.82 -11.99 2.92
N ARG A 165 -1.98 -11.12 2.38
CA ARG A 165 -0.54 -11.29 2.53
C ARG A 165 -0.09 -10.65 3.83
N ASN A 166 0.50 -11.45 4.71
CA ASN A 166 1.17 -10.93 5.90
C ASN A 166 2.41 -10.15 5.47
N GLN A 167 2.43 -8.85 5.76
CA GLN A 167 3.49 -7.95 5.31
C GLN A 167 4.84 -8.23 6.01
N GLU A 168 4.81 -8.76 7.23
CA GLU A 168 6.01 -9.04 8.01
C GLU A 168 6.66 -10.37 7.59
N THR A 169 5.84 -11.40 7.38
CA THR A 169 6.32 -12.75 7.08
C THR A 169 6.34 -13.08 5.59
N SER A 170 5.74 -12.24 4.76
CA SER A 170 5.47 -12.48 3.32
C SER A 170 4.65 -13.74 3.02
N LYS A 171 4.05 -14.36 4.05
CA LYS A 171 3.17 -15.53 3.90
C LYS A 171 1.73 -15.11 3.63
N MET A 172 0.97 -16.02 3.05
CA MET A 172 -0.48 -15.86 2.88
C MET A 172 -1.20 -16.32 4.14
N ASP A 173 -2.04 -15.46 4.68
CA ASP A 173 -3.00 -15.76 5.73
C ASP A 173 -4.37 -15.98 5.11
N PHE A 174 -5.15 -16.92 5.67
CA PHE A 174 -6.47 -17.26 5.18
C PHE A 174 -7.49 -17.14 6.31
N LYS A 175 -8.58 -16.42 6.05
CA LYS A 175 -9.68 -16.24 6.99
C LYS A 175 -10.98 -16.76 6.37
N LEU A 176 -11.58 -17.75 7.02
CA LEU A 176 -12.88 -18.27 6.62
C LEU A 176 -14.01 -17.37 7.17
N SER A 177 -14.89 -16.92 6.30
CA SER A 177 -16.21 -16.39 6.63
C SER A 177 -17.25 -17.46 6.29
N ASP A 178 -17.70 -18.13 7.31
CA ASP A 178 -18.58 -19.27 7.15
C ASP A 178 -20.04 -18.82 6.94
N ASP A 179 -20.76 -19.52 6.06
CA ASP A 179 -22.16 -19.36 5.78
C ASP A 179 -22.63 -17.89 5.58
N ILE A 180 -21.98 -17.21 4.62
CA ILE A 180 -22.23 -15.80 4.34
C ILE A 180 -23.68 -15.53 3.91
N TYR A 181 -24.33 -16.49 3.24
CA TYR A 181 -25.74 -16.34 2.84
C TYR A 181 -26.66 -16.35 4.06
N PHE A 182 -26.50 -17.33 4.96
CA PHE A 182 -27.27 -17.39 6.19
C PHE A 182 -27.07 -16.15 7.06
N ASN A 183 -25.82 -15.70 7.21
CA ASN A 183 -25.50 -14.50 7.99
C ASN A 183 -26.15 -13.23 7.42
N THR A 184 -26.37 -13.19 6.11
CA THR A 184 -26.96 -12.02 5.43
C THR A 184 -28.48 -12.08 5.37
N TYR A 185 -29.06 -13.27 5.13
CA TYR A 185 -30.50 -13.41 4.84
C TYR A 185 -31.29 -14.16 5.94
N GLY A 186 -30.61 -14.73 6.93
CA GLY A 186 -31.24 -15.48 8.02
C GLY A 186 -31.82 -16.84 7.62
N ALA A 187 -31.50 -17.33 6.42
CA ALA A 187 -32.00 -18.60 5.88
C ALA A 187 -30.91 -19.31 5.07
N ASP A 188 -30.96 -20.64 5.00
CA ASP A 188 -30.06 -21.42 4.14
C ASP A 188 -30.50 -21.27 2.66
N ILE A 189 -29.58 -21.49 1.72
CA ILE A 189 -29.89 -21.60 0.30
C ILE A 189 -30.64 -22.93 0.08
N PRO A 190 -31.90 -22.92 -0.41
CA PRO A 190 -32.67 -24.16 -0.59
C PRO A 190 -32.03 -25.14 -1.56
N GLY A 191 -32.04 -26.42 -1.21
CA GLY A 191 -31.60 -27.51 -2.07
C GLY A 191 -30.10 -27.81 -1.99
N LYS A 192 -29.75 -28.97 -2.54
CA LYS A 192 -28.40 -29.48 -2.60
C LYS A 192 -27.56 -28.74 -3.65
N PRO A 193 -26.27 -28.46 -3.38
CA PRO A 193 -25.42 -27.77 -4.33
C PRO A 193 -25.19 -28.59 -5.60
N LEU A 194 -25.38 -28.00 -6.76
CA LEU A 194 -25.09 -28.61 -8.05
C LEU A 194 -23.89 -27.99 -8.73
N SER A 195 -23.84 -26.65 -8.77
CA SER A 195 -22.72 -25.95 -9.40
C SER A 195 -22.60 -24.52 -8.90
N MET A 196 -21.42 -23.97 -9.09
CA MET A 196 -21.12 -22.57 -8.86
C MET A 196 -20.21 -22.07 -9.99
N GLY A 197 -20.48 -20.88 -10.48
CA GLY A 197 -19.69 -20.24 -11.51
C GLY A 197 -19.40 -18.79 -11.16
N MET A 198 -18.25 -18.29 -11.61
CA MET A 198 -17.95 -16.86 -11.59
C MET A 198 -17.97 -16.34 -13.02
N GLY A 199 -18.85 -15.39 -13.29
CA GLY A 199 -18.88 -14.64 -14.53
C GLY A 199 -17.97 -13.42 -14.42
N ASN A 200 -16.85 -13.41 -15.15
CA ASN A 200 -16.12 -12.18 -15.39
C ASN A 200 -16.85 -11.40 -16.46
N ASN A 201 -17.40 -10.27 -16.12
CA ASN A 201 -17.96 -9.38 -17.12
C ASN A 201 -16.80 -8.71 -17.86
N LEU A 202 -16.47 -9.21 -19.05
CA LEU A 202 -15.39 -8.76 -19.93
C LEU A 202 -15.66 -7.39 -20.59
N THR A 203 -16.69 -6.68 -20.18
CA THR A 203 -16.94 -5.35 -20.71
C THR A 203 -16.06 -4.33 -20.01
N ASN A 204 -15.39 -3.50 -20.80
CA ASN A 204 -14.52 -2.38 -20.39
C ASN A 204 -15.20 -1.30 -19.51
N ILE A 205 -16.34 -1.59 -18.95
CA ILE A 205 -17.16 -0.68 -18.17
C ILE A 205 -17.31 -1.30 -16.78
N GLY A 206 -16.25 -1.30 -15.96
CA GLY A 206 -16.30 -1.39 -14.50
C GLY A 206 -17.37 -2.25 -13.81
N VAL A 207 -17.99 -3.18 -14.50
CA VAL A 207 -19.02 -4.05 -13.93
C VAL A 207 -18.33 -5.26 -13.32
N LEU A 208 -18.43 -5.33 -12.05
CA LEU A 208 -18.03 -6.39 -11.16
C LEU A 208 -18.65 -7.72 -11.62
N GLY A 209 -17.87 -8.78 -11.50
CA GLY A 209 -18.31 -10.11 -11.84
C GLY A 209 -19.51 -10.55 -10.98
N ALA A 210 -20.25 -11.50 -11.47
CA ALA A 210 -21.32 -12.16 -10.73
C ALA A 210 -20.88 -13.57 -10.31
N VAL A 211 -21.37 -14.02 -9.15
CA VAL A 211 -21.25 -15.39 -8.69
C VAL A 211 -22.61 -16.06 -8.86
N SER A 212 -22.69 -17.04 -9.75
CA SER A 212 -23.88 -17.84 -9.95
C SER A 212 -23.81 -19.10 -9.10
N VAL A 213 -24.84 -19.37 -8.33
CA VAL A 213 -25.00 -20.57 -7.49
C VAL A 213 -26.23 -21.32 -7.96
N MET A 214 -26.07 -22.59 -8.26
CA MET A 214 -27.19 -23.48 -8.68
C MET A 214 -27.28 -24.62 -7.69
N THR A 215 -28.50 -24.87 -7.23
CA THR A 215 -28.90 -26.03 -6.44
C THR A 215 -29.95 -26.86 -7.20
N ASP A 216 -30.37 -27.98 -6.65
CA ASP A 216 -31.45 -28.79 -7.22
C ASP A 216 -32.84 -28.13 -7.08
N GLN A 217 -32.95 -26.98 -6.39
CA GLN A 217 -34.20 -26.27 -6.17
C GLN A 217 -34.19 -24.83 -6.69
N VAL A 218 -33.03 -24.13 -6.64
CA VAL A 218 -32.94 -22.71 -7.00
C VAL A 218 -31.66 -22.40 -7.77
N ALA A 219 -31.71 -21.31 -8.53
CA ALA A 219 -30.52 -20.65 -9.08
C ALA A 219 -30.50 -19.21 -8.59
N TYR A 220 -29.37 -18.81 -8.03
CA TYR A 220 -29.17 -17.46 -7.54
C TYR A 220 -27.90 -16.83 -8.18
N GLU A 221 -27.97 -15.53 -8.34
CA GLU A 221 -26.85 -14.71 -8.76
C GLU A 221 -26.53 -13.70 -7.68
N PHE A 222 -25.25 -13.57 -7.37
CA PHE A 222 -24.73 -12.67 -6.36
C PHE A 222 -23.74 -11.69 -6.99
N ASN A 223 -23.77 -10.46 -6.56
CA ASN A 223 -22.72 -9.50 -6.85
C ASN A 223 -21.41 -9.98 -6.20
N CYS A 224 -20.34 -10.10 -6.96
CA CYS A 224 -19.07 -10.67 -6.46
C CYS A 224 -18.37 -9.80 -5.40
N GLU A 225 -18.70 -8.51 -5.31
CA GLU A 225 -18.10 -7.62 -4.29
C GLU A 225 -18.90 -7.64 -2.98
N SER A 226 -20.20 -7.46 -3.08
CA SER A 226 -21.05 -7.37 -1.89
C SER A 226 -21.58 -8.72 -1.42
N MET A 227 -21.51 -9.76 -2.28
CA MET A 227 -22.18 -11.05 -2.09
C MET A 227 -23.68 -10.93 -1.81
N LEU A 228 -24.28 -9.80 -2.19
CA LEU A 228 -25.72 -9.62 -2.16
C LEU A 228 -26.34 -10.24 -3.43
N LYS A 229 -27.51 -10.83 -3.24
CA LYS A 229 -28.29 -11.39 -4.34
C LYS A 229 -28.74 -10.28 -5.29
N VAL A 230 -28.56 -10.50 -6.58
CA VAL A 230 -28.96 -9.61 -7.67
C VAL A 230 -30.39 -9.90 -8.10
#